data_09234df1c89575affc8841b8d5788410
#
_entry.id   09234df1c89575affc8841b8d5788410
#
_cell.length_a   1.000
_cell.length_b   1.000
_cell.length_c   1.000
_cell.angle_alpha   90.00
_cell.angle_beta   90.00
_cell.angle_gamma   90.00
#
_symmetry.space_group_name_H-M   'P 1'
#
loop_
_entity.id
_entity.type
_entity.pdbx_description
1 polymer ?
#
loop_
_entity_poly.entity_id
_entity_poly.type
_entity_poly.pdbx_seq_one_letter_code
_entity_poly.pdbx_strand_id
1 'polypeptide(L)'
;MKNIFLIPVLFLFLFTSCETEPGVSEAFAKYKHQNGVTSITVPGWAIRLAARWGDLDRNERELLQSIDKVKILAIEDKDLNARSNLHKEFYSAVRENSEMEELMVVRDGNDQVTIFGIADEKSIKELLILVGGDDNAMVYVKGRLKPELISRFMDENPQKGFLSFKN
;
A
#
# COMPACT_ATOMS: atom_id res chain seq x y z
N MET A 1 29.31 25.49 44.41
CA MET A 1 28.82 26.50 43.47
C MET A 1 29.24 26.06 42.07
N LYS A 2 28.24 25.92 41.17
CA LYS A 2 28.34 25.95 39.69
C LYS A 2 28.99 24.71 39.05
N ASN A 3 28.40 24.01 38.14
CA ASN A 3 27.43 24.30 37.10
C ASN A 3 26.71 23.03 36.72
N ILE A 4 25.46 22.92 37.11
CA ILE A 4 24.49 22.01 36.53
C ILE A 4 23.76 22.84 35.47
N PHE A 5 24.17 22.73 34.22
CA PHE A 5 23.38 23.23 33.10
C PHE A 5 24.10 22.86 31.83
N LEU A 6 23.73 21.69 31.22
CA LEU A 6 23.96 21.45 29.80
C LEU A 6 23.65 19.99 29.40
N ILE A 7 22.48 19.45 29.78
CA ILE A 7 21.99 18.23 29.13
C ILE A 7 20.46 18.35 29.04
N PRO A 8 19.94 19.13 28.11
CA PRO A 8 18.64 18.79 27.54
C PRO A 8 18.50 19.19 26.07
N VAL A 9 19.52 19.02 25.23
CA VAL A 9 19.37 19.46 23.81
C VAL A 9 19.58 18.31 22.80
N LEU A 10 19.83 17.10 23.24
CA LEU A 10 20.09 15.99 22.30
C LEU A 10 18.94 14.97 22.23
N PHE A 11 17.69 15.41 22.45
CA PHE A 11 16.51 14.57 22.20
C PHE A 11 15.70 15.09 21.01
N LEU A 12 16.37 15.79 20.11
CA LEU A 12 15.77 16.31 18.90
C LEU A 12 16.21 15.44 17.71
N PHE A 13 15.21 14.98 16.95
CA PHE A 13 15.32 14.43 15.60
C PHE A 13 15.76 12.97 15.43
N LEU A 14 14.89 12.05 15.87
CA LEU A 14 14.72 10.81 15.12
C LEU A 14 13.26 10.66 14.66
N PHE A 15 12.69 11.67 14.07
CA PHE A 15 11.58 11.48 13.15
C PHE A 15 12.19 11.04 11.83
N THR A 16 12.55 9.78 11.72
CA THR A 16 12.70 9.16 10.41
C THR A 16 11.32 9.19 9.79
N SER A 17 11.12 10.19 8.96
CA SER A 17 9.96 10.31 8.09
C SER A 17 9.85 8.99 7.33
N CYS A 18 8.79 8.26 7.62
CA CYS A 18 8.46 7.05 6.89
C CYS A 18 7.84 7.52 5.57
N GLU A 19 8.67 7.93 4.64
CA GLU A 19 8.25 8.45 3.35
C GLU A 19 7.48 7.38 2.58
N THR A 20 6.20 7.66 2.35
CA THR A 20 5.41 7.07 1.27
C THR A 20 5.68 7.93 0.05
N GLU A 21 5.71 7.34 -1.13
CA GLU A 21 5.82 8.06 -2.39
C GLU A 21 4.93 9.32 -2.41
N PRO A 22 5.44 10.49 -2.81
CA PRO A 22 4.72 11.77 -2.69
C PRO A 22 3.33 11.75 -3.33
N GLY A 23 3.21 11.27 -4.57
CA GLY A 23 1.93 11.20 -5.28
C GLY A 23 0.89 10.32 -4.57
N VAL A 24 1.32 9.18 -4.03
CA VAL A 24 0.45 8.27 -3.24
C VAL A 24 0.04 8.93 -1.93
N SER A 25 0.97 9.61 -1.25
CA SER A 25 0.69 10.27 0.03
C SER A 25 -0.33 11.40 -0.10
N GLU A 26 -0.21 12.20 -1.15
CA GLU A 26 -1.10 13.32 -1.41
C GLU A 26 -2.53 12.84 -1.72
N ALA A 27 -2.66 11.90 -2.66
CA ALA A 27 -3.95 11.34 -3.03
C ALA A 27 -4.61 10.61 -1.85
N PHE A 28 -3.83 9.82 -1.07
CA PHE A 28 -4.33 9.16 0.13
C PHE A 28 -4.84 10.19 1.17
N ALA A 29 -4.11 11.28 1.39
CA ALA A 29 -4.49 12.31 2.37
C ALA A 29 -5.82 12.98 2.02
N LYS A 30 -6.11 13.15 0.73
CA LYS A 30 -7.36 13.75 0.22
C LYS A 30 -8.59 12.91 0.60
N TYR A 31 -8.49 11.59 0.54
CA TYR A 31 -9.64 10.69 0.71
C TYR A 31 -9.79 10.10 2.10
N LYS A 32 -8.71 9.89 2.84
CA LYS A 32 -8.69 9.11 4.09
C LYS A 32 -9.65 9.55 5.20
N HIS A 33 -10.17 10.77 5.12
CA HIS A 33 -11.08 11.34 6.12
C HIS A 33 -12.48 11.63 5.56
N GLN A 34 -12.76 11.23 4.32
CA GLN A 34 -14.08 11.43 3.75
C GLN A 34 -15.07 10.41 4.28
N ASN A 35 -16.33 10.84 4.49
CA ASN A 35 -17.40 9.93 4.83
C ASN A 35 -17.66 8.95 3.68
N GLY A 36 -17.88 7.67 3.98
CA GLY A 36 -18.06 6.64 2.97
C GLY A 36 -16.76 6.10 2.38
N VAL A 37 -15.61 6.47 2.98
CA VAL A 37 -14.30 5.93 2.63
C VAL A 37 -13.72 5.19 3.82
N THR A 38 -13.37 3.93 3.61
CA THR A 38 -12.58 3.15 4.56
C THR A 38 -11.09 3.34 4.24
N SER A 39 -10.32 3.76 5.24
CA SER A 39 -8.86 3.86 5.13
C SER A 39 -8.17 3.14 6.27
N ILE A 40 -7.27 2.24 5.93
CA ILE A 40 -6.52 1.41 6.88
C ILE A 40 -5.02 1.59 6.60
N THR A 41 -4.25 1.76 7.67
CA THR A 41 -2.78 1.71 7.60
C THR A 41 -2.27 0.69 8.59
N VAL A 42 -1.60 -0.34 8.09
CA VAL A 42 -1.03 -1.43 8.89
C VAL A 42 0.48 -1.31 8.88
N PRO A 43 1.11 -1.02 10.03
CA PRO A 43 2.57 -0.98 10.12
C PRO A 43 3.16 -2.39 10.13
N GLY A 44 4.39 -2.54 9.64
CA GLY A 44 5.04 -3.84 9.50
C GLY A 44 5.20 -4.61 10.81
N TRP A 45 5.34 -3.93 11.95
CA TRP A 45 5.40 -4.62 13.24
C TRP A 45 4.09 -5.39 13.54
N ALA A 46 2.94 -4.82 13.18
CA ALA A 46 1.64 -5.47 13.38
C ALA A 46 1.47 -6.66 12.43
N ILE A 47 1.93 -6.51 11.17
CA ILE A 47 1.94 -7.61 10.18
C ILE A 47 2.83 -8.75 10.66
N ARG A 48 4.05 -8.45 11.14
CA ARG A 48 4.97 -9.46 11.68
C ARG A 48 4.42 -10.15 12.93
N LEU A 49 3.68 -9.42 13.76
CA LEU A 49 3.02 -10.00 14.92
C LEU A 49 1.92 -10.98 14.51
N ALA A 50 1.06 -10.58 13.58
CA ALA A 50 0.02 -11.45 13.02
C ALA A 50 0.61 -12.70 12.34
N ALA A 51 1.71 -12.55 11.60
CA ALA A 51 2.40 -13.66 10.95
C ALA A 51 3.02 -14.67 11.92
N ARG A 52 3.24 -14.31 13.19
CA ARG A 52 3.72 -15.24 14.23
C ARG A 52 2.60 -16.13 14.79
N TRP A 53 1.39 -15.60 14.85
CA TRP A 53 0.26 -16.28 15.48
C TRP A 53 -0.70 -16.92 14.47
N GLY A 54 -0.57 -16.56 13.19
CA GLY A 54 -1.35 -17.17 12.10
C GLY A 54 -0.85 -18.58 11.79
N ASP A 55 -1.79 -19.44 11.38
CA ASP A 55 -1.46 -20.75 10.79
C ASP A 55 -1.06 -20.54 9.30
N LEU A 56 0.17 -20.06 9.12
CA LEU A 56 0.74 -19.68 7.85
C LEU A 56 1.83 -20.65 7.46
N ASP A 57 1.88 -20.98 6.18
CA ASP A 57 3.00 -21.70 5.63
C ASP A 57 4.30 -20.87 5.65
N ARG A 58 5.41 -21.49 5.26
CA ARG A 58 6.71 -20.82 5.28
C ARG A 58 6.80 -19.65 4.31
N ASN A 59 6.23 -19.80 3.12
CA ASN A 59 6.30 -18.79 2.05
C ASN A 59 5.41 -17.58 2.39
N GLU A 60 4.20 -17.84 2.89
CA GLU A 60 3.28 -16.81 3.38
C GLU A 60 3.92 -15.99 4.51
N ARG A 61 4.54 -16.68 5.46
CA ARG A 61 5.22 -16.03 6.59
C ARG A 61 6.41 -15.18 6.13
N GLU A 62 7.24 -15.69 5.22
CA GLU A 62 8.37 -14.95 4.66
C GLU A 62 7.88 -13.70 3.90
N LEU A 63 6.83 -13.83 3.09
CA LEU A 63 6.21 -12.72 2.38
C LEU A 63 5.72 -11.64 3.34
N LEU A 64 4.92 -12.01 4.34
CA LEU A 64 4.40 -11.05 5.32
C LEU A 64 5.49 -10.38 6.15
N GLN A 65 6.57 -11.10 6.47
CA GLN A 65 7.72 -10.53 7.18
C GLN A 65 8.52 -9.53 6.34
N SER A 66 8.44 -9.61 5.03
CA SER A 66 9.09 -8.69 4.11
C SER A 66 8.35 -7.35 3.95
N ILE A 67 7.12 -7.25 4.47
CA ILE A 67 6.29 -6.06 4.39
C ILE A 67 6.59 -5.11 5.55
N ASP A 68 6.86 -3.85 5.23
CA ASP A 68 7.10 -2.79 6.20
C ASP A 68 5.86 -1.94 6.46
N LYS A 69 4.96 -1.83 5.50
CA LYS A 69 3.73 -1.05 5.61
C LYS A 69 2.71 -1.45 4.54
N VAL A 70 1.45 -1.46 4.93
CA VAL A 70 0.32 -1.55 3.99
C VAL A 70 -0.60 -0.36 4.24
N LYS A 71 -1.07 0.28 3.17
CA LYS A 71 -2.17 1.24 3.19
C LYS A 71 -3.27 0.75 2.27
N ILE A 72 -4.49 0.79 2.76
CA ILE A 72 -5.68 0.45 1.99
C ILE A 72 -6.62 1.63 2.05
N LEU A 73 -7.25 1.94 0.93
CA LEU A 73 -8.31 2.92 0.82
C LEU A 73 -9.35 2.35 -0.12
N ALA A 74 -10.62 2.33 0.32
CA ALA A 74 -11.74 1.86 -0.47
C ALA A 74 -12.93 2.79 -0.30
N ILE A 75 -13.66 3.04 -1.38
CA ILE A 75 -14.90 3.81 -1.35
C ILE A 75 -16.05 2.82 -1.21
N GLU A 76 -16.74 2.84 -0.07
CA GLU A 76 -17.88 1.95 0.25
C GLU A 76 -19.22 2.60 -0.07
N ASP A 77 -19.27 3.94 -0.07
CA ASP A 77 -20.49 4.68 -0.40
C ASP A 77 -20.71 4.69 -1.92
N LYS A 78 -21.85 4.17 -2.37
CA LYS A 78 -22.18 4.03 -3.80
C LYS A 78 -22.31 5.37 -4.52
N ASP A 79 -22.86 6.38 -3.87
CA ASP A 79 -23.04 7.71 -4.47
C ASP A 79 -21.71 8.43 -4.59
N LEU A 80 -20.84 8.27 -3.58
CA LEU A 80 -19.47 8.78 -3.63
C LEU A 80 -18.67 8.03 -4.71
N ASN A 81 -18.78 6.71 -4.77
CA ASN A 81 -18.09 5.87 -5.74
C ASN A 81 -18.46 6.27 -7.18
N ALA A 82 -19.74 6.47 -7.47
CA ALA A 82 -20.22 6.89 -8.79
C ALA A 82 -19.74 8.29 -9.21
N ARG A 83 -19.46 9.18 -8.25
CA ARG A 83 -18.97 10.55 -8.50
C ARG A 83 -17.47 10.70 -8.45
N SER A 84 -16.78 9.75 -7.84
CA SER A 84 -15.34 9.76 -7.63
C SER A 84 -14.67 8.86 -8.65
N ASN A 85 -13.60 9.35 -9.25
CA ASN A 85 -12.73 8.49 -10.04
C ASN A 85 -11.38 8.39 -9.32
N LEU A 86 -11.38 7.63 -8.23
CA LEU A 86 -10.22 7.41 -7.37
C LEU A 86 -9.05 6.84 -8.19
N HIS A 87 -9.34 5.87 -9.07
CA HIS A 87 -8.34 5.30 -9.96
C HIS A 87 -7.65 6.40 -10.80
N LYS A 88 -8.43 7.26 -11.48
CA LYS A 88 -7.88 8.33 -12.33
C LYS A 88 -7.05 9.33 -11.52
N GLU A 89 -7.52 9.72 -10.33
CA GLU A 89 -6.83 10.70 -9.51
C GLU A 89 -5.50 10.15 -8.98
N PHE A 90 -5.50 8.93 -8.46
CA PHE A 90 -4.26 8.28 -8.04
C PHE A 90 -3.32 8.02 -9.20
N TYR A 91 -3.87 7.57 -10.34
CA TYR A 91 -3.08 7.36 -11.55
C TYR A 91 -2.35 8.63 -11.96
N SER A 92 -3.07 9.77 -12.05
CA SER A 92 -2.47 11.06 -12.42
C SER A 92 -1.43 11.49 -11.39
N ALA A 93 -1.75 11.42 -10.09
CA ALA A 93 -0.85 11.82 -9.03
C ALA A 93 0.45 11.00 -9.02
N VAL A 94 0.35 9.69 -9.24
CA VAL A 94 1.52 8.79 -9.31
C VAL A 94 2.35 9.09 -10.55
N ARG A 95 1.72 9.26 -11.71
CA ARG A 95 2.44 9.56 -12.98
C ARG A 95 3.16 10.90 -12.95
N GLU A 96 2.63 11.88 -12.24
CA GLU A 96 3.19 13.23 -12.19
C GLU A 96 4.23 13.41 -11.09
N ASN A 97 4.08 12.72 -9.96
CA ASN A 97 4.82 13.02 -8.74
C ASN A 97 5.52 11.82 -8.10
N SER A 98 5.69 10.70 -8.80
CA SER A 98 6.27 9.48 -8.25
C SER A 98 7.30 8.86 -9.20
N GLU A 99 8.25 8.13 -8.63
CA GLU A 99 9.22 7.30 -9.37
C GLU A 99 8.65 5.92 -9.73
N MET A 100 7.39 5.66 -9.40
CA MET A 100 6.75 4.38 -9.69
C MET A 100 6.57 4.17 -11.19
N GLU A 101 6.93 2.98 -11.66
CA GLU A 101 6.69 2.54 -13.04
C GLU A 101 5.38 1.73 -13.12
N GLU A 102 4.65 1.89 -14.22
CA GLU A 102 3.48 1.08 -14.50
C GLU A 102 3.92 -0.33 -14.91
N LEU A 103 3.56 -1.32 -14.11
CA LEU A 103 3.95 -2.71 -14.30
C LEU A 103 2.88 -3.51 -15.07
N MET A 104 1.60 -3.19 -14.83
CA MET A 104 0.49 -3.93 -15.42
C MET A 104 -0.77 -3.07 -15.49
N VAL A 105 -1.54 -3.24 -16.54
CA VAL A 105 -2.92 -2.71 -16.67
C VAL A 105 -3.83 -3.83 -17.14
N VAL A 106 -4.92 -4.06 -16.42
CA VAL A 106 -5.99 -4.99 -16.80
C VAL A 106 -7.27 -4.18 -16.96
N ARG A 107 -8.03 -4.44 -18.02
CA ARG A 107 -9.34 -3.82 -18.26
C ARG A 107 -10.33 -4.92 -18.59
N ASP A 108 -11.49 -4.86 -17.92
CA ASP A 108 -12.62 -5.75 -18.16
C ASP A 108 -13.93 -4.94 -18.07
N GLY A 109 -14.51 -4.62 -19.21
CA GLY A 109 -15.68 -3.72 -19.27
C GLY A 109 -15.38 -2.32 -18.71
N ASN A 110 -16.06 -1.96 -17.62
CA ASN A 110 -15.84 -0.68 -16.92
C ASN A 110 -14.76 -0.77 -15.84
N ASP A 111 -14.35 -1.98 -15.48
CA ASP A 111 -13.37 -2.19 -14.42
C ASP A 111 -11.96 -2.06 -14.98
N GLN A 112 -11.12 -1.40 -14.23
CA GLN A 112 -9.70 -1.24 -14.54
C GLN A 112 -8.86 -1.47 -13.30
N VAL A 113 -7.82 -2.29 -13.45
CA VAL A 113 -6.78 -2.46 -12.42
C VAL A 113 -5.45 -2.01 -13.01
N THR A 114 -4.79 -1.10 -12.33
CA THR A 114 -3.43 -0.68 -12.68
C THR A 114 -2.49 -0.97 -11.51
N ILE A 115 -1.36 -1.57 -11.82
CA ILE A 115 -0.31 -1.89 -10.86
C ILE A 115 0.92 -1.06 -11.19
N PHE A 116 1.38 -0.30 -10.21
CA PHE A 116 2.64 0.44 -10.25
C PHE A 116 3.62 -0.15 -9.25
N GLY A 117 4.90 0.03 -9.49
CA GLY A 117 5.93 -0.40 -8.55
C GLY A 117 7.25 0.33 -8.68
N ILE A 118 8.03 0.27 -7.60
CA ILE A 118 9.45 0.58 -7.58
C ILE A 118 10.17 -0.72 -7.28
N ALA A 119 11.04 -1.14 -8.19
CA ALA A 119 11.78 -2.39 -8.04
C ALA A 119 13.29 -2.15 -8.21
N ASP A 120 14.07 -3.03 -7.62
CA ASP A 120 15.48 -3.21 -7.95
C ASP A 120 15.68 -4.63 -8.53
N GLU A 121 16.95 -5.00 -8.78
CA GLU A 121 17.29 -6.30 -9.38
C GLU A 121 16.79 -7.52 -8.58
N LYS A 122 16.46 -7.36 -7.30
CA LYS A 122 16.17 -8.47 -6.37
C LYS A 122 14.82 -8.37 -5.69
N SER A 123 14.21 -7.19 -5.66
CA SER A 123 13.00 -6.98 -4.89
C SER A 123 12.14 -5.83 -5.43
N ILE A 124 10.85 -5.94 -5.18
CA ILE A 124 9.90 -4.84 -5.32
C ILE A 124 9.87 -4.12 -3.97
N LYS A 125 10.25 -2.84 -3.97
CA LYS A 125 10.31 -2.00 -2.77
C LYS A 125 8.97 -1.39 -2.42
N GLU A 126 8.24 -0.99 -3.45
CA GLU A 126 6.93 -0.38 -3.33
C GLU A 126 6.01 -0.92 -4.43
N LEU A 127 4.79 -1.22 -4.06
CA LEU A 127 3.74 -1.69 -4.96
C LEU A 127 2.47 -0.90 -4.69
N LEU A 128 1.85 -0.40 -5.74
CA LEU A 128 0.57 0.28 -5.69
C LEU A 128 -0.40 -0.39 -6.66
N ILE A 129 -1.54 -0.81 -6.15
CA ILE A 129 -2.62 -1.39 -6.93
C ILE A 129 -3.79 -0.41 -6.89
N LEU A 130 -4.24 0.02 -8.05
CA LEU A 130 -5.40 0.87 -8.22
C LEU A 130 -6.52 0.09 -8.89
N VAL A 131 -7.66 0.07 -8.25
CA VAL A 131 -8.90 -0.51 -8.79
C VAL A 131 -9.87 0.63 -9.07
N GLY A 132 -10.44 0.64 -10.24
CA GLY A 132 -11.46 1.60 -10.65
C GLY A 132 -12.54 0.93 -11.49
N GLY A 133 -13.73 1.52 -11.52
CA GLY A 133 -14.91 1.00 -12.17
C GLY A 133 -16.10 1.02 -11.22
N ASP A 134 -16.81 -0.10 -11.11
CA ASP A 134 -17.93 -0.24 -10.18
C ASP A 134 -17.48 -0.14 -8.72
N ASP A 135 -16.24 -0.56 -8.43
CA ASP A 135 -15.58 -0.39 -7.15
C ASP A 135 -14.31 0.47 -7.32
N ASN A 136 -14.06 1.37 -6.36
CA ASN A 136 -12.84 2.17 -6.33
C ASN A 136 -12.04 1.84 -5.07
N ALA A 137 -10.84 1.33 -5.27
CA ALA A 137 -9.93 0.99 -4.18
C ALA A 137 -8.46 1.25 -4.54
N MET A 138 -7.66 1.42 -3.50
CA MET A 138 -6.21 1.51 -3.59
C MET A 138 -5.57 0.63 -2.52
N VAL A 139 -4.57 -0.14 -2.92
CA VAL A 139 -3.69 -0.88 -2.00
C VAL A 139 -2.25 -0.49 -2.28
N TYR A 140 -1.60 0.06 -1.27
CA TYR A 140 -0.17 0.40 -1.33
C TYR A 140 0.60 -0.47 -0.33
N VAL A 141 1.65 -1.10 -0.82
CA VAL A 141 2.54 -1.95 -0.03
C VAL A 141 3.97 -1.45 -0.14
N LYS A 142 4.61 -1.27 0.99
CA LYS A 142 6.06 -0.97 1.09
C LYS A 142 6.77 -2.10 1.81
N GLY A 143 7.93 -2.51 1.27
CA GLY A 143 8.70 -3.60 1.86
C GLY A 143 9.86 -4.03 0.98
N ARG A 144 10.31 -5.26 1.14
CA ARG A 144 11.30 -5.92 0.26
C ARG A 144 10.70 -7.22 -0.27
N LEU A 145 9.75 -7.06 -1.19
CA LEU A 145 8.94 -8.16 -1.71
C LEU A 145 9.75 -8.89 -2.79
N LYS A 146 10.03 -10.16 -2.57
CA LYS A 146 10.66 -11.01 -3.58
C LYS A 146 9.62 -11.42 -4.63
N PRO A 147 9.86 -11.19 -5.93
CA PRO A 147 8.92 -11.56 -6.98
C PRO A 147 8.51 -13.04 -6.93
N GLU A 148 9.43 -13.93 -6.58
CA GLU A 148 9.18 -15.38 -6.49
C GLU A 148 8.18 -15.72 -5.38
N LEU A 149 8.19 -14.99 -4.25
CA LEU A 149 7.23 -15.20 -3.17
C LEU A 149 5.84 -14.71 -3.56
N ILE A 150 5.76 -13.60 -4.30
CA ILE A 150 4.48 -13.09 -4.81
C ILE A 150 3.88 -14.10 -5.80
N SER A 151 4.66 -14.60 -6.76
CA SER A 151 4.21 -15.58 -7.74
C SER A 151 3.70 -16.85 -7.05
N ARG A 152 4.45 -17.40 -6.11
CA ARG A 152 4.01 -18.59 -5.35
C ARG A 152 2.73 -18.36 -4.57
N PHE A 153 2.62 -17.23 -3.88
CA PHE A 153 1.39 -16.89 -3.16
C PHE A 153 0.18 -16.80 -4.08
N MET A 154 0.34 -16.27 -5.28
CA MET A 154 -0.73 -16.22 -6.29
C MET A 154 -1.08 -17.61 -6.83
N ASP A 155 -0.09 -18.45 -7.07
CA ASP A 155 -0.27 -19.82 -7.59
C ASP A 155 -0.96 -20.74 -6.55
N GLU A 156 -0.57 -20.62 -5.29
CA GLU A 156 -1.12 -21.40 -4.17
C GLU A 156 -2.52 -20.93 -3.75
N ASN A 157 -2.88 -19.69 -4.05
CA ASN A 157 -4.14 -19.06 -3.67
C ASN A 157 -4.88 -18.43 -4.88
N PRO A 158 -5.24 -19.19 -5.93
CA PRO A 158 -5.85 -18.61 -7.12
C PRO A 158 -7.21 -17.94 -6.86
N GLN A 159 -7.88 -18.33 -5.76
CA GLN A 159 -9.15 -17.72 -5.31
C GLN A 159 -8.94 -16.47 -4.42
N LYS A 160 -7.74 -16.28 -3.86
CA LYS A 160 -7.38 -15.13 -3.03
C LYS A 160 -6.53 -14.10 -3.78
N GLY A 161 -6.36 -14.26 -5.09
CA GLY A 161 -5.65 -13.29 -5.93
C GLY A 161 -6.25 -11.89 -5.78
N PHE A 162 -5.44 -10.87 -5.97
CA PHE A 162 -5.81 -9.46 -5.88
C PHE A 162 -7.02 -9.06 -6.74
N LEU A 163 -7.49 -9.93 -7.61
CA LEU A 163 -8.61 -9.71 -8.52
C LEU A 163 -9.91 -10.39 -8.05
N SER A 164 -9.93 -11.03 -6.88
CA SER A 164 -11.13 -11.69 -6.33
C SER A 164 -11.97 -10.75 -5.47
N PHE A 165 -12.24 -9.54 -5.94
CA PHE A 165 -13.17 -8.62 -5.28
C PHE A 165 -14.63 -8.82 -5.67
N LYS A 166 -14.94 -9.89 -6.41
CA LYS A 166 -16.29 -10.17 -6.86
C LYS A 166 -16.87 -11.37 -6.11
N ASN A 167 -17.57 -11.08 -5.01
CA ASN A 167 -18.77 -11.83 -4.55
C ASN A 167 -19.70 -10.89 -3.85
#